data_dc80f07b3d3884b63307eee902d61224
#
_entry.id   dc80f07b3d3884b63307eee902d61224
#
_cell.length_a   1.000
_cell.length_b   1.000
_cell.length_c   1.000
_cell.angle_alpha   90.00
_cell.angle_beta   90.00
_cell.angle_gamma   90.00
#
_symmetry.space_group_name_H-M   'P 1'
#
loop_
_entity.id
_entity.type
_entity.pdbx_description
1 polymer ?
#
loop_
_entity_poly.entity_id
_entity_poly.type
_entity_poly.pdbx_seq_one_letter_code
_entity_poly.pdbx_strand_id
1 'polypeptide(L)'
;MEKIAIIGGGIIGMTLANYIDQKKFSVSLFDGKTGQATSASAGIISPWLSKRRNKKWYRLAKDGAAFFPKLVQDLSLDDSIYYQSGTLLLRADEELDQLAALAEERKTEAPEIGTIERLTPEQTASALPLLRPVHSLRISGGGRLDGKAYLQHLRKLASGKGTTFFDEKIILSKKNDTWLVSGSFGTSAFDRLILTPGPSLTSLLEQIGYQADIRPQKGQLLVFQTEYADSKKWPVAILDGEADLIPFNDGKILIGATHENEGGWDLSPTEAAYQQLMSKTAGFLNNPADLSISPYHFRVGTRAYTSDFAPFFGPVLQDESLLAASGLGSSGLTTGPYIGYLLAEYLNNGKFDTDHYQKPITTYIKKA
;
A
#
# COMPACT_ATOMS: atom_id res chain seq x y z
N MET A 1 -25.74 19.34 -4.33
CA MET A 1 -24.43 18.66 -4.31
C MET A 1 -24.60 17.45 -3.43
N GLU A 2 -24.34 16.26 -3.97
CA GLU A 2 -24.48 14.98 -3.25
C GLU A 2 -23.41 14.90 -2.16
N LYS A 3 -23.78 14.43 -0.96
CA LYS A 3 -22.89 14.35 0.20
C LYS A 3 -22.29 12.95 0.30
N ILE A 4 -20.96 12.86 0.33
CA ILE A 4 -20.23 11.60 0.43
C ILE A 4 -19.45 11.55 1.74
N ALA A 5 -19.62 10.43 2.48
CA ALA A 5 -18.75 10.09 3.60
C ALA A 5 -17.72 9.04 3.15
N ILE A 6 -16.43 9.36 3.26
CA ILE A 6 -15.33 8.39 3.11
C ILE A 6 -14.86 7.99 4.51
N ILE A 7 -14.91 6.70 4.82
CA ILE A 7 -14.47 6.17 6.11
C ILE A 7 -13.14 5.44 5.93
N GLY A 8 -12.06 6.01 6.46
CA GLY A 8 -10.69 5.52 6.37
C GLY A 8 -9.79 6.43 5.54
N GLY A 9 -8.85 7.10 6.23
CA GLY A 9 -7.83 7.99 5.64
C GLY A 9 -6.55 7.25 5.22
N GLY A 10 -6.65 5.98 4.86
CA GLY A 10 -5.56 5.18 4.27
C GLY A 10 -5.34 5.47 2.79
N ILE A 11 -4.52 4.63 2.15
CA ILE A 11 -4.08 4.82 0.75
C ILE A 11 -5.25 4.94 -0.23
N ILE A 12 -6.31 4.13 -0.07
CA ILE A 12 -7.48 4.18 -0.97
C ILE A 12 -8.28 5.46 -0.73
N GLY A 13 -8.70 5.72 0.51
CA GLY A 13 -9.59 6.84 0.83
C GLY A 13 -8.96 8.19 0.55
N MET A 14 -7.67 8.35 0.85
CA MET A 14 -6.94 9.60 0.55
C MET A 14 -6.75 9.80 -0.95
N THR A 15 -6.48 8.75 -1.72
CA THR A 15 -6.39 8.86 -3.18
C THR A 15 -7.75 9.19 -3.77
N LEU A 16 -8.81 8.46 -3.37
CA LEU A 16 -10.18 8.75 -3.79
C LEU A 16 -10.58 10.20 -3.53
N ALA A 17 -10.32 10.73 -2.33
CA ALA A 17 -10.66 12.12 -1.97
C ALA A 17 -9.98 13.17 -2.86
N ASN A 18 -8.86 12.82 -3.51
CA ASN A 18 -8.14 13.70 -4.42
C ASN A 18 -8.59 13.61 -5.88
N TYR A 19 -9.21 12.49 -6.29
CA TYR A 19 -9.70 12.28 -7.66
C TYR A 19 -11.20 12.48 -7.83
N ILE A 20 -11.97 12.53 -6.74
CA ILE A 20 -13.42 12.78 -6.79
C ILE A 20 -13.70 14.22 -7.23
N ASP A 21 -14.71 14.41 -8.09
CA ASP A 21 -15.13 15.73 -8.57
C ASP A 21 -15.91 16.50 -7.51
N GLN A 22 -15.22 17.40 -6.82
CA GLN A 22 -15.82 18.22 -5.75
C GLN A 22 -16.78 19.31 -6.27
N LYS A 23 -16.98 19.45 -7.59
CA LYS A 23 -18.09 20.23 -8.14
C LYS A 23 -19.42 19.48 -8.09
N LYS A 24 -19.34 18.12 -8.13
CA LYS A 24 -20.51 17.23 -8.03
C LYS A 24 -20.80 16.82 -6.59
N PHE A 25 -19.76 16.62 -5.79
CA PHE A 25 -19.82 15.99 -4.47
C PHE A 25 -19.27 16.88 -3.35
N SER A 26 -19.96 16.88 -2.22
CA SER A 26 -19.44 17.42 -0.95
C SER A 26 -18.83 16.26 -0.16
N VAL A 27 -17.53 16.30 0.10
CA VAL A 27 -16.77 15.16 0.66
C VAL A 27 -16.40 15.41 2.11
N SER A 28 -16.75 14.47 2.99
CA SER A 28 -16.24 14.36 4.36
C SER A 28 -15.45 13.06 4.52
N LEU A 29 -14.25 13.15 5.05
CA LEU A 29 -13.39 12.00 5.31
C LEU A 29 -13.18 11.82 6.81
N PHE A 30 -13.50 10.61 7.30
CA PHE A 30 -13.40 10.22 8.70
C PHE A 30 -12.29 9.18 8.88
N ASP A 31 -11.33 9.44 9.78
CA ASP A 31 -10.22 8.52 10.03
C ASP A 31 -9.96 8.31 11.52
N GLY A 32 -10.33 7.15 12.02
CA GLY A 32 -10.07 6.74 13.40
C GLY A 32 -8.61 6.38 13.70
N LYS A 33 -7.72 6.48 12.71
CA LYS A 33 -6.28 6.19 12.80
C LYS A 33 -5.94 4.82 13.40
N THR A 34 -6.80 3.83 13.12
CA THR A 34 -6.59 2.44 13.51
C THR A 34 -5.74 1.72 12.47
N GLY A 35 -4.97 0.71 12.85
CA GLY A 35 -4.20 -0.14 11.94
C GLY A 35 -3.00 0.51 11.23
N GLN A 36 -3.11 1.71 10.73
CA GLN A 36 -2.04 2.53 10.12
C GLN A 36 -1.17 1.84 9.06
N ALA A 37 -1.70 0.86 8.31
CA ALA A 37 -0.94 0.06 7.36
C ALA A 37 -0.17 0.90 6.32
N THR A 38 -0.76 1.98 5.82
CA THR A 38 -0.13 2.84 4.80
C THR A 38 1.06 3.59 5.37
N SER A 39 0.92 4.25 6.52
CA SER A 39 2.00 5.04 7.13
C SER A 39 3.14 4.17 7.67
N ALA A 40 2.86 2.91 7.99
CA ALA A 40 3.84 1.95 8.48
C ALA A 40 4.42 1.03 7.39
N SER A 41 4.07 1.25 6.11
CA SER A 41 4.48 0.34 5.03
C SER A 41 5.95 0.46 4.64
N ALA A 42 6.46 -0.60 4.02
CA ALA A 42 7.80 -0.65 3.42
C ALA A 42 7.91 0.21 2.15
N GLY A 43 6.84 0.28 1.36
CA GLY A 43 6.78 1.20 0.23
C GLY A 43 7.22 0.65 -1.11
N ILE A 44 7.52 -0.62 -1.25
CA ILE A 44 8.07 -1.23 -2.46
C ILE A 44 7.04 -1.25 -3.59
N ILE A 45 7.41 -0.72 -4.75
CA ILE A 45 6.65 -0.77 -6.00
C ILE A 45 7.44 -1.60 -7.01
N SER A 46 7.19 -2.89 -7.04
CA SER A 46 7.83 -3.84 -7.98
C SER A 46 7.04 -5.15 -8.04
N PRO A 47 5.81 -5.16 -8.61
CA PRO A 47 4.92 -6.32 -8.53
C PRO A 47 5.24 -7.41 -9.55
N TRP A 48 6.00 -7.09 -10.60
CA TRP A 48 6.06 -7.89 -11.83
C TRP A 48 6.66 -9.28 -11.66
N LEU A 49 7.57 -9.47 -10.69
CA LEU A 49 8.23 -10.76 -10.46
C LEU A 49 7.63 -11.57 -9.30
N SER A 50 6.43 -11.20 -8.88
CA SER A 50 5.69 -11.99 -7.89
C SER A 50 5.37 -13.40 -8.42
N LYS A 51 5.60 -14.42 -7.57
CA LYS A 51 5.26 -15.81 -7.82
C LYS A 51 3.80 -16.16 -7.46
N ARG A 52 2.96 -15.17 -7.10
CA ARG A 52 1.54 -15.39 -6.79
C ARG A 52 0.79 -15.91 -8.00
N ARG A 53 -0.01 -16.97 -7.81
CA ARG A 53 -0.78 -17.63 -8.89
C ARG A 53 -2.09 -16.90 -9.22
N ASN A 54 -2.52 -15.93 -8.41
CA ASN A 54 -3.77 -15.19 -8.63
C ASN A 54 -3.59 -14.18 -9.79
N LYS A 55 -4.09 -14.53 -10.96
CA LYS A 55 -3.99 -13.71 -12.18
C LYS A 55 -4.72 -12.37 -12.06
N LYS A 56 -5.86 -12.33 -11.34
CA LYS A 56 -6.62 -11.09 -11.13
C LYS A 56 -5.85 -10.12 -10.24
N TRP A 57 -5.27 -10.63 -9.16
CA TRP A 57 -4.37 -9.84 -8.32
C TRP A 57 -3.15 -9.32 -9.10
N TYR A 58 -2.52 -10.18 -9.92
CA TYR A 58 -1.36 -9.76 -10.72
C TYR A 58 -1.72 -8.64 -11.69
N ARG A 59 -2.86 -8.76 -12.39
CA ARG A 59 -3.34 -7.70 -13.29
C ARG A 59 -3.56 -6.38 -12.56
N LEU A 60 -4.24 -6.42 -11.40
CA LEU A 60 -4.44 -5.22 -10.58
C LEU A 60 -3.11 -4.61 -10.11
N ALA A 61 -2.15 -5.43 -9.69
CA ALA A 61 -0.85 -4.96 -9.22
C ALA A 61 0.01 -4.38 -10.36
N LYS A 62 -0.03 -5.01 -11.55
CA LYS A 62 0.63 -4.53 -12.77
C LYS A 62 0.06 -3.16 -13.19
N ASP A 63 -1.26 -3.08 -13.32
CA ASP A 63 -1.92 -1.84 -13.75
C ASP A 63 -1.81 -0.75 -12.68
N GLY A 64 -1.77 -1.13 -11.39
CA GLY A 64 -1.44 -0.23 -10.30
C GLY A 64 -0.02 0.34 -10.39
N ALA A 65 0.97 -0.46 -10.79
CA ALA A 65 2.32 0.03 -11.04
C ALA A 65 2.38 0.93 -12.29
N ALA A 66 1.69 0.56 -13.37
CA ALA A 66 1.58 1.36 -14.58
C ALA A 66 0.89 2.72 -14.35
N PHE A 67 0.07 2.84 -13.30
CA PHE A 67 -0.62 4.08 -12.93
C PHE A 67 0.31 5.13 -12.29
N PHE A 68 1.47 4.76 -11.75
CA PHE A 68 2.34 5.69 -11.01
C PHE A 68 2.77 6.94 -11.76
N PRO A 69 3.16 6.89 -13.05
CA PRO A 69 3.50 8.11 -13.78
C PRO A 69 2.36 9.14 -13.80
N LYS A 70 1.12 8.67 -14.01
CA LYS A 70 -0.07 9.52 -13.95
C LYS A 70 -0.31 10.02 -12.51
N LEU A 71 -0.21 9.17 -11.51
CA LEU A 71 -0.38 9.52 -10.10
C LEU A 71 0.59 10.62 -9.67
N VAL A 72 1.87 10.49 -10.06
CA VAL A 72 2.93 11.47 -9.77
C VAL A 72 2.60 12.82 -10.40
N GLN A 73 2.20 12.83 -11.65
CA GLN A 73 1.85 14.04 -12.38
C GLN A 73 0.61 14.71 -11.80
N ASP A 74 -0.49 13.98 -11.64
CA ASP A 74 -1.80 14.49 -11.21
C ASP A 74 -1.75 15.07 -9.79
N LEU A 75 -0.99 14.45 -8.91
CA LEU A 75 -0.90 14.81 -7.49
C LEU A 75 0.39 15.55 -7.13
N SER A 76 1.24 15.87 -8.12
CA SER A 76 2.51 16.59 -7.92
C SER A 76 3.37 15.95 -6.82
N LEU A 77 3.54 14.62 -6.90
CA LEU A 77 4.39 13.90 -5.95
C LEU A 77 5.85 14.18 -6.25
N ASP A 78 6.60 14.65 -5.26
CA ASP A 78 8.03 14.84 -5.37
C ASP A 78 8.82 13.55 -5.05
N ASP A 79 10.13 13.59 -5.27
CA ASP A 79 11.03 12.45 -5.07
C ASP A 79 11.15 12.00 -3.60
N SER A 80 10.72 12.81 -2.62
CA SER A 80 10.68 12.42 -1.22
C SER A 80 9.47 11.53 -0.91
N ILE A 81 8.43 11.63 -1.74
CA ILE A 81 7.20 10.85 -1.63
C ILE A 81 7.28 9.59 -2.48
N TYR A 82 7.56 9.74 -3.79
CA TYR A 82 7.75 8.61 -4.71
C TYR A 82 9.02 8.79 -5.52
N TYR A 83 9.80 7.70 -5.61
CA TYR A 83 11.01 7.69 -6.42
C TYR A 83 11.18 6.34 -7.13
N GLN A 84 11.32 6.40 -8.46
CA GLN A 84 11.63 5.23 -9.30
C GLN A 84 13.13 4.93 -9.23
N SER A 85 13.54 4.27 -8.14
CA SER A 85 14.94 3.96 -7.86
C SER A 85 15.46 2.72 -8.57
N GLY A 86 14.57 1.95 -9.16
CA GLY A 86 14.83 0.56 -9.52
C GLY A 86 14.73 -0.38 -8.31
N THR A 87 14.71 -1.68 -8.61
CA THR A 87 14.80 -2.75 -7.60
C THR A 87 15.90 -3.74 -7.97
N LEU A 88 16.57 -4.28 -6.94
CA LEU A 88 17.52 -5.40 -7.03
C LEU A 88 16.89 -6.62 -6.40
N LEU A 89 16.83 -7.73 -7.12
CA LEU A 89 16.44 -9.02 -6.57
C LEU A 89 17.72 -9.82 -6.28
N LEU A 90 17.89 -10.27 -5.05
CA LEU A 90 19.02 -11.06 -4.60
C LEU A 90 18.57 -12.49 -4.38
N ARG A 91 18.99 -13.39 -5.25
CA ARG A 91 18.67 -14.83 -5.26
C ARG A 91 19.88 -15.62 -5.70
N ALA A 92 19.82 -16.95 -5.65
CA ALA A 92 20.78 -17.83 -6.30
C ALA A 92 20.78 -17.60 -7.83
N ASP A 93 21.92 -17.84 -8.49
CA ASP A 93 22.11 -17.53 -9.91
C ASP A 93 21.07 -18.19 -10.82
N GLU A 94 20.75 -19.46 -10.60
CA GLU A 94 19.72 -20.16 -11.36
C GLU A 94 18.33 -19.52 -11.23
N GLU A 95 17.98 -19.05 -10.04
CA GLU A 95 16.71 -18.36 -9.82
C GLU A 95 16.71 -16.96 -10.47
N LEU A 96 17.84 -16.26 -10.44
CA LEU A 96 17.97 -14.96 -11.11
C LEU A 96 17.78 -15.09 -12.63
N ASP A 97 18.27 -16.15 -13.25
CA ASP A 97 18.08 -16.41 -14.68
C ASP A 97 16.61 -16.71 -15.01
N GLN A 98 15.93 -17.48 -14.17
CA GLN A 98 14.50 -17.73 -14.30
C GLN A 98 13.67 -16.43 -14.13
N LEU A 99 14.05 -15.58 -13.17
CA LEU A 99 13.39 -14.30 -12.95
C LEU A 99 13.66 -13.31 -14.09
N ALA A 100 14.85 -13.33 -14.68
CA ALA A 100 15.16 -12.50 -15.84
C ALA A 100 14.30 -12.91 -17.06
N ALA A 101 14.21 -14.21 -17.34
CA ALA A 101 13.34 -14.73 -18.41
C ALA A 101 11.86 -14.37 -18.17
N LEU A 102 11.37 -14.52 -16.94
CA LEU A 102 10.02 -14.14 -16.56
C LEU A 102 9.79 -12.61 -16.70
N ALA A 103 10.79 -11.80 -16.38
CA ALA A 103 10.70 -10.35 -16.53
C ALA A 103 10.59 -9.94 -18.00
N GLU A 104 11.39 -10.55 -18.90
CA GLU A 104 11.30 -10.31 -20.35
C GLU A 104 9.95 -10.75 -20.94
N GLU A 105 9.42 -11.89 -20.52
CA GLU A 105 8.08 -12.35 -20.90
C GLU A 105 7.02 -11.31 -20.48
N ARG A 106 7.03 -10.90 -19.21
CA ARG A 106 6.03 -9.97 -18.64
C ARG A 106 6.15 -8.56 -19.18
N LYS A 107 7.33 -8.14 -19.58
CA LYS A 107 7.58 -6.80 -20.15
C LYS A 107 6.78 -6.55 -21.42
N THR A 108 6.38 -7.59 -22.17
CA THR A 108 5.51 -7.45 -23.35
C THR A 108 4.14 -6.85 -23.00
N GLU A 109 3.63 -7.12 -21.79
CA GLU A 109 2.36 -6.59 -21.27
C GLU A 109 2.54 -5.51 -20.20
N ALA A 110 3.78 -5.27 -19.77
CA ALA A 110 4.14 -4.35 -18.69
C ALA A 110 5.44 -3.60 -19.05
N PRO A 111 5.42 -2.69 -20.05
CA PRO A 111 6.63 -1.98 -20.49
C PRO A 111 7.26 -1.13 -19.36
N GLU A 112 6.50 -0.80 -18.34
CA GLU A 112 6.98 -0.10 -17.13
C GLU A 112 8.00 -0.90 -16.31
N ILE A 113 8.20 -2.20 -16.55
CA ILE A 113 9.33 -2.99 -16.03
C ILE A 113 10.66 -2.30 -16.36
N GLY A 114 10.75 -1.67 -17.52
CA GLY A 114 11.94 -0.94 -17.96
C GLY A 114 13.08 -1.86 -18.39
N THR A 115 14.33 -1.55 -18.00
CA THR A 115 15.50 -2.40 -18.29
C THR A 115 15.60 -3.53 -17.28
N ILE A 116 16.06 -4.69 -17.76
CA ILE A 116 16.26 -5.92 -17.00
C ILE A 116 17.74 -6.27 -17.14
N GLU A 117 18.49 -6.22 -16.05
CA GLU A 117 19.96 -6.31 -16.08
C GLU A 117 20.46 -7.29 -15.01
N ARG A 118 21.27 -8.28 -15.44
CA ARG A 118 22.07 -9.11 -14.50
C ARG A 118 23.28 -8.28 -14.08
N LEU A 119 23.40 -8.03 -12.79
CA LEU A 119 24.55 -7.30 -12.22
C LEU A 119 25.56 -8.28 -11.66
N THR A 120 26.85 -8.00 -11.91
CA THR A 120 27.97 -8.68 -11.23
C THR A 120 28.00 -8.32 -9.74
N PRO A 121 28.74 -9.07 -8.90
CA PRO A 121 28.90 -8.73 -7.49
C PRO A 121 29.39 -7.29 -7.26
N GLU A 122 30.36 -6.83 -8.05
CA GLU A 122 30.91 -5.47 -7.96
C GLU A 122 29.89 -4.41 -8.35
N GLN A 123 29.10 -4.66 -9.40
CA GLN A 123 28.05 -3.76 -9.84
C GLN A 123 26.91 -3.67 -8.80
N THR A 124 26.56 -4.78 -8.16
CA THR A 124 25.55 -4.81 -7.08
C THR A 124 26.01 -3.98 -5.89
N ALA A 125 27.26 -4.18 -5.42
CA ALA A 125 27.84 -3.41 -4.31
C ALA A 125 27.99 -1.91 -4.67
N SER A 126 28.28 -1.59 -5.92
CA SER A 126 28.34 -0.20 -6.40
C SER A 126 26.94 0.45 -6.44
N ALA A 127 25.91 -0.31 -6.86
CA ALA A 127 24.53 0.19 -6.93
C ALA A 127 23.90 0.41 -5.54
N LEU A 128 24.22 -0.44 -4.57
CA LEU A 128 23.78 -0.35 -3.18
C LEU A 128 24.92 -0.74 -2.23
N PRO A 129 25.72 0.24 -1.76
CA PRO A 129 26.94 0.00 -0.97
C PRO A 129 26.76 -0.71 0.37
N LEU A 130 25.54 -0.77 0.90
CA LEU A 130 25.23 -1.58 2.07
C LEU A 130 25.30 -3.09 1.81
N LEU A 131 25.16 -3.52 0.55
CA LEU A 131 25.20 -4.94 0.19
C LEU A 131 26.63 -5.44 0.03
N ARG A 132 26.88 -6.66 0.49
CA ARG A 132 28.10 -7.37 0.10
C ARG A 132 28.09 -7.65 -1.40
N PRO A 133 29.25 -7.87 -2.04
CA PRO A 133 29.34 -8.26 -3.44
C PRO A 133 28.61 -9.61 -3.68
N VAL A 134 27.48 -9.57 -4.40
CA VAL A 134 26.68 -10.74 -4.81
C VAL A 134 26.03 -10.45 -6.16
N HIS A 135 25.72 -11.48 -6.92
CA HIS A 135 24.91 -11.31 -8.13
C HIS A 135 23.50 -10.80 -7.79
N SER A 136 22.92 -9.99 -8.67
CA SER A 136 21.54 -9.55 -8.54
C SER A 136 20.88 -9.35 -9.90
N LEU A 137 19.55 -9.25 -9.91
CA LEU A 137 18.76 -8.86 -11.07
C LEU A 137 18.18 -7.48 -10.81
N ARG A 138 18.54 -6.52 -11.66
CA ARG A 138 18.01 -5.15 -11.61
C ARG A 138 16.81 -4.99 -12.51
N ILE A 139 15.73 -4.39 -11.97
CA ILE A 139 14.53 -3.99 -12.68
C ILE A 139 14.40 -2.46 -12.54
N SER A 140 14.61 -1.72 -13.63
CA SER A 140 14.69 -0.26 -13.56
C SER A 140 13.35 0.43 -13.30
N GLY A 141 12.23 -0.21 -13.64
CA GLY A 141 10.88 0.30 -13.39
C GLY A 141 10.44 0.25 -11.93
N GLY A 142 11.16 -0.51 -11.10
CA GLY A 142 10.87 -0.58 -9.67
C GLY A 142 11.11 0.75 -8.96
N GLY A 143 10.49 0.91 -7.79
CA GLY A 143 10.61 2.13 -7.02
C GLY A 143 10.08 2.00 -5.61
N ARG A 144 9.98 3.14 -4.93
CA ARG A 144 9.45 3.23 -3.56
C ARG A 144 8.50 4.40 -3.38
N LEU A 145 7.53 4.21 -2.49
CA LEU A 145 6.57 5.23 -2.04
C LEU A 145 6.65 5.35 -0.52
N ASP A 146 6.96 6.54 0.03
CA ASP A 146 6.80 6.78 1.48
C ASP A 146 5.32 6.97 1.79
N GLY A 147 4.68 5.93 2.33
CA GLY A 147 3.25 5.94 2.62
C GLY A 147 2.83 7.03 3.61
N LYS A 148 3.71 7.39 4.58
CA LYS A 148 3.43 8.47 5.54
C LYS A 148 3.47 9.85 4.85
N ALA A 149 4.50 10.11 4.06
CA ALA A 149 4.63 11.36 3.31
C ALA A 149 3.50 11.50 2.27
N TYR A 150 3.15 10.41 1.59
CA TYR A 150 2.03 10.35 0.65
C TYR A 150 0.71 10.77 1.32
N LEU A 151 0.35 10.18 2.46
CA LEU A 151 -0.90 10.53 3.15
C LEU A 151 -0.92 12.00 3.60
N GLN A 152 0.21 12.52 4.11
CA GLN A 152 0.31 13.92 4.53
C GLN A 152 0.12 14.87 3.35
N HIS A 153 0.76 14.59 2.22
CA HIS A 153 0.63 15.37 1.00
C HIS A 153 -0.80 15.35 0.44
N LEU A 154 -1.40 14.17 0.34
CA LEU A 154 -2.76 14.02 -0.17
C LEU A 154 -3.81 14.68 0.73
N ARG A 155 -3.61 14.63 2.05
CA ARG A 155 -4.49 15.34 3.00
C ARG A 155 -4.47 16.85 2.74
N LYS A 156 -3.28 17.42 2.54
CA LYS A 156 -3.12 18.84 2.22
C LYS A 156 -3.84 19.21 0.92
N LEU A 157 -3.65 18.40 -0.13
CA LEU A 157 -4.29 18.63 -1.43
C LEU A 157 -5.83 18.52 -1.33
N ALA A 158 -6.35 17.46 -0.71
CA ALA A 158 -7.79 17.24 -0.59
C ALA A 158 -8.46 18.30 0.28
N SER A 159 -7.80 18.75 1.35
CA SER A 159 -8.27 19.89 2.17
C SER A 159 -8.34 21.18 1.35
N GLY A 160 -7.34 21.46 0.52
CA GLY A 160 -7.31 22.61 -0.38
C GLY A 160 -8.40 22.57 -1.47
N LYS A 161 -8.89 21.38 -1.81
CA LYS A 161 -10.01 21.16 -2.74
C LYS A 161 -11.39 21.26 -2.06
N GLY A 162 -11.48 21.26 -0.72
CA GLY A 162 -12.74 21.38 0.02
C GLY A 162 -13.18 20.12 0.79
N THR A 163 -12.37 19.04 0.83
CA THR A 163 -12.67 17.88 1.69
C THR A 163 -12.58 18.26 3.16
N THR A 164 -13.62 17.95 3.93
CA THR A 164 -13.64 18.12 5.39
C THR A 164 -13.11 16.87 6.06
N PHE A 165 -12.21 17.02 7.04
CA PHE A 165 -11.58 15.91 7.74
C PHE A 165 -12.00 15.81 9.20
N PHE A 166 -12.28 14.57 9.66
CA PHE A 166 -12.59 14.20 11.04
C PHE A 166 -11.64 13.09 11.50
N ASP A 167 -10.76 13.43 12.45
CA ASP A 167 -9.75 12.48 12.98
C ASP A 167 -10.32 11.77 14.21
N GLU A 168 -11.33 10.92 14.02
CA GLU A 168 -11.99 10.20 15.11
C GLU A 168 -12.65 8.91 14.64
N LYS A 169 -12.94 8.01 15.59
CA LYS A 169 -13.77 6.82 15.36
C LYS A 169 -15.22 7.24 15.25
N ILE A 170 -15.95 6.61 14.36
CA ILE A 170 -17.35 6.92 14.08
C ILE A 170 -18.26 5.70 14.26
N ILE A 171 -19.54 5.97 14.42
CA ILE A 171 -20.61 4.98 14.42
C ILE A 171 -21.43 5.19 13.15
N LEU A 172 -21.79 4.07 12.50
CA LEU A 172 -22.57 4.04 11.28
C LEU A 172 -23.98 3.56 11.56
N SER A 173 -24.97 4.18 10.92
CA SER A 173 -26.33 3.66 10.84
C SER A 173 -27.00 4.10 9.53
N LYS A 174 -28.11 3.46 9.17
CA LYS A 174 -28.92 3.83 8.01
C LYS A 174 -30.36 4.12 8.48
N LYS A 175 -30.90 5.26 8.07
CA LYS A 175 -32.29 5.60 8.34
C LYS A 175 -32.96 5.92 7.01
N ASN A 176 -33.95 5.11 6.63
CA ASN A 176 -34.51 5.09 5.27
C ASN A 176 -33.35 4.89 4.27
N ASP A 177 -33.21 5.76 3.28
CA ASP A 177 -32.13 5.68 2.27
C ASP A 177 -30.92 6.60 2.58
N THR A 178 -30.86 7.13 3.80
CA THR A 178 -29.81 8.08 4.21
C THR A 178 -28.83 7.42 5.16
N TRP A 179 -27.56 7.56 4.88
CA TRP A 179 -26.46 7.13 5.75
C TRP A 179 -26.22 8.15 6.86
N LEU A 180 -26.13 7.69 8.09
CA LEU A 180 -25.83 8.52 9.26
C LEU A 180 -24.45 8.15 9.80
N VAL A 181 -23.59 9.16 9.95
CA VAL A 181 -22.28 9.05 10.56
C VAL A 181 -22.29 9.86 11.85
N SER A 182 -22.01 9.21 12.97
CA SER A 182 -22.03 9.82 14.30
C SER A 182 -20.66 9.77 14.96
N GLY A 183 -20.28 10.84 15.64
CA GLY A 183 -19.04 10.98 16.38
C GLY A 183 -19.13 12.10 17.41
N SER A 184 -18.00 12.62 17.87
CA SER A 184 -17.96 13.76 18.82
C SER A 184 -18.57 15.04 18.24
N PHE A 185 -18.61 15.18 16.91
CA PHE A 185 -19.24 16.27 16.18
C PHE A 185 -20.78 16.19 16.11
N GLY A 186 -21.39 15.16 16.69
CA GLY A 186 -22.82 14.85 16.58
C GLY A 186 -23.10 13.83 15.47
N THR A 187 -24.24 13.98 14.78
CA THR A 187 -24.67 13.10 13.68
C THR A 187 -24.83 13.90 12.38
N SER A 188 -24.20 13.41 11.32
CA SER A 188 -24.32 13.99 9.98
C SER A 188 -24.92 12.98 9.00
N ALA A 189 -25.70 13.46 8.03
CA ALA A 189 -26.39 12.67 7.02
C ALA A 189 -25.66 12.75 5.67
N PHE A 190 -25.55 11.60 4.98
CA PHE A 190 -24.87 11.44 3.70
C PHE A 190 -25.70 10.62 2.72
N ASP A 191 -25.56 10.94 1.45
CA ASP A 191 -26.23 10.23 0.35
C ASP A 191 -25.47 8.95 0.00
N ARG A 192 -24.12 8.97 0.09
CA ARG A 192 -23.25 7.82 -0.14
C ARG A 192 -22.26 7.60 0.97
N LEU A 193 -21.97 6.33 1.22
CA LEU A 193 -20.98 5.86 2.19
C LEU A 193 -19.90 5.02 1.48
N ILE A 194 -18.63 5.39 1.67
CA ILE A 194 -17.51 4.69 1.05
C ILE A 194 -16.57 4.21 2.14
N LEU A 195 -16.51 2.90 2.32
CA LEU A 195 -15.76 2.24 3.37
C LEU A 195 -14.40 1.79 2.87
N THR A 196 -13.34 2.46 3.33
CA THR A 196 -11.93 2.15 3.01
C THR A 196 -11.06 2.07 4.28
N PRO A 197 -11.59 1.54 5.41
CA PRO A 197 -10.93 1.61 6.72
C PRO A 197 -9.86 0.52 6.93
N GLY A 198 -9.45 -0.17 5.85
CA GLY A 198 -8.50 -1.27 5.93
C GLY A 198 -9.02 -2.42 6.79
N PRO A 199 -8.28 -2.83 7.86
CA PRO A 199 -8.67 -3.99 8.69
C PRO A 199 -9.93 -3.75 9.52
N SER A 200 -10.35 -2.49 9.76
CA SER A 200 -11.57 -2.16 10.53
C SER A 200 -12.86 -2.32 9.72
N LEU A 201 -12.81 -2.78 8.48
CA LEU A 201 -14.00 -2.89 7.62
C LEU A 201 -15.06 -3.81 8.22
N THR A 202 -14.68 -4.95 8.80
CA THR A 202 -15.61 -5.92 9.40
C THR A 202 -16.46 -5.25 10.48
N SER A 203 -15.83 -4.58 11.46
CA SER A 203 -16.54 -3.95 12.58
C SER A 203 -17.44 -2.79 12.16
N LEU A 204 -17.15 -2.11 11.05
CA LEU A 204 -18.01 -1.05 10.51
C LEU A 204 -19.20 -1.62 9.73
N LEU A 205 -18.98 -2.68 8.96
CA LEU A 205 -20.04 -3.36 8.22
C LEU A 205 -21.04 -4.05 9.15
N GLU A 206 -20.58 -4.63 10.26
CA GLU A 206 -21.46 -5.24 11.27
C GLU A 206 -22.48 -4.25 11.84
N GLN A 207 -22.12 -2.97 12.02
CA GLN A 207 -23.02 -1.93 12.50
C GLN A 207 -24.23 -1.69 11.57
N ILE A 208 -24.10 -2.06 10.29
CA ILE A 208 -25.10 -1.84 9.26
C ILE A 208 -25.62 -3.14 8.65
N GLY A 209 -25.43 -4.28 9.35
CA GLY A 209 -26.02 -5.58 9.03
C GLY A 209 -25.28 -6.38 7.94
N TYR A 210 -23.95 -6.20 7.80
CA TYR A 210 -23.12 -6.99 6.89
C TYR A 210 -21.95 -7.63 7.62
N GLN A 211 -21.41 -8.69 7.03
CA GLN A 211 -20.17 -9.35 7.45
C GLN A 211 -19.14 -9.28 6.33
N ALA A 212 -17.85 -9.14 6.69
CA ALA A 212 -16.76 -9.11 5.72
C ALA A 212 -15.71 -10.16 6.02
N ASP A 213 -15.17 -10.79 4.97
CA ASP A 213 -14.00 -11.66 5.03
C ASP A 213 -12.72 -10.81 5.09
N ILE A 214 -12.46 -10.22 6.26
CA ILE A 214 -11.24 -9.45 6.52
C ILE A 214 -10.64 -9.89 7.85
N ARG A 215 -9.36 -10.19 7.83
CA ARG A 215 -8.55 -10.48 9.02
C ARG A 215 -7.40 -9.48 9.15
N PRO A 216 -7.10 -9.02 10.36
CA PRO A 216 -5.95 -8.18 10.65
C PRO A 216 -4.66 -9.02 10.65
N GLN A 217 -3.55 -8.47 10.15
CA GLN A 217 -2.21 -9.02 10.30
C GLN A 217 -1.25 -7.91 10.67
N LYS A 218 -0.57 -8.04 11.81
CA LYS A 218 0.48 -7.11 12.24
C LYS A 218 1.70 -7.24 11.34
N GLY A 219 2.33 -6.11 11.07
CA GLY A 219 3.62 -6.04 10.41
C GLY A 219 4.48 -4.98 11.06
N GLN A 220 5.73 -5.32 11.31
CA GLN A 220 6.73 -4.42 11.88
C GLN A 220 7.88 -4.26 10.92
N LEU A 221 8.43 -3.07 10.86
CA LEU A 221 9.68 -2.78 10.15
C LEU A 221 10.55 -1.81 10.95
N LEU A 222 11.84 -1.88 10.70
CA LEU A 222 12.85 -1.02 11.30
C LEU A 222 13.14 0.16 10.37
N VAL A 223 13.33 1.31 10.94
CA VAL A 223 13.76 2.53 10.24
C VAL A 223 15.05 3.00 10.88
N PHE A 224 16.15 2.88 10.16
CA PHE A 224 17.47 3.34 10.58
C PHE A 224 17.74 4.73 10.03
N GLN A 225 18.42 5.54 10.82
CA GLN A 225 19.00 6.80 10.39
C GLN A 225 20.53 6.64 10.31
N THR A 226 21.02 6.49 9.10
CA THR A 226 22.45 6.28 8.80
C THR A 226 23.09 7.58 8.31
N GLU A 227 24.43 7.57 8.16
CA GLU A 227 25.21 8.70 7.61
C GLU A 227 25.27 8.72 6.07
N TYR A 228 24.59 7.80 5.38
CA TYR A 228 24.62 7.68 3.93
C TYR A 228 23.75 8.74 3.23
N ALA A 229 24.29 9.93 3.04
CA ALA A 229 23.57 11.08 2.44
C ALA A 229 23.00 10.78 1.04
N ASP A 230 23.68 9.95 0.24
CA ASP A 230 23.28 9.59 -1.13
C ASP A 230 22.27 8.43 -1.22
N SER A 231 21.78 7.92 -0.09
CA SER A 231 20.86 6.77 -0.04
C SER A 231 19.58 6.93 -0.90
N LYS A 232 19.18 8.16 -1.19
CA LYS A 232 18.08 8.47 -2.11
C LYS A 232 18.23 7.80 -3.47
N LYS A 233 19.44 7.71 -4.00
CA LYS A 233 19.74 7.20 -5.35
C LYS A 233 19.78 5.67 -5.41
N TRP A 234 19.82 5.01 -4.26
CA TRP A 234 19.98 3.56 -4.19
C TRP A 234 18.67 2.83 -4.52
N PRO A 235 18.77 1.71 -5.25
CA PRO A 235 17.59 0.87 -5.53
C PRO A 235 17.08 0.19 -4.27
N VAL A 236 15.83 -0.23 -4.30
CA VAL A 236 15.28 -1.14 -3.29
C VAL A 236 15.91 -2.52 -3.48
N ALA A 237 16.37 -3.17 -2.42
CA ALA A 237 16.84 -4.56 -2.49
C ALA A 237 15.80 -5.51 -1.91
N ILE A 238 15.30 -6.42 -2.77
CA ILE A 238 14.37 -7.50 -2.43
C ILE A 238 15.21 -8.75 -2.12
N LEU A 239 15.42 -8.98 -0.82
CA LEU A 239 16.29 -10.05 -0.33
C LEU A 239 15.57 -11.41 -0.37
N ASP A 240 16.34 -12.48 -0.37
CA ASP A 240 15.82 -13.80 -0.13
C ASP A 240 15.49 -13.97 1.37
N GLY A 241 14.24 -14.32 1.71
CA GLY A 241 13.83 -14.53 3.10
C GLY A 241 12.96 -13.44 3.74
N GLU A 242 12.31 -12.58 2.96
CA GLU A 242 11.26 -11.63 3.42
C GLU A 242 11.75 -10.50 4.35
N ALA A 243 12.97 -10.05 4.18
CA ALA A 243 13.46 -8.85 4.85
C ALA A 243 14.14 -7.95 3.81
N ASP A 244 13.39 -7.00 3.26
CA ASP A 244 13.86 -6.13 2.19
C ASP A 244 14.57 -4.90 2.75
N LEU A 245 15.53 -4.35 1.97
CA LEU A 245 16.18 -3.08 2.25
C LEU A 245 15.58 -1.99 1.38
N ILE A 246 15.05 -0.96 2.00
CA ILE A 246 14.38 0.14 1.29
C ILE A 246 15.07 1.46 1.66
N PRO A 247 16.03 1.92 0.84
CA PRO A 247 16.69 3.20 1.05
C PRO A 247 15.74 4.36 0.72
N PHE A 248 15.73 5.38 1.57
CA PHE A 248 15.06 6.66 1.37
C PHE A 248 16.08 7.81 1.40
N ASN A 249 15.59 9.04 1.40
CA ASN A 249 16.44 10.24 1.43
C ASN A 249 17.21 10.34 2.75
N ASP A 250 18.35 11.03 2.70
CA ASP A 250 19.09 11.50 3.86
C ASP A 250 19.50 10.39 4.85
N GLY A 251 19.96 9.25 4.34
CA GLY A 251 20.43 8.14 5.18
C GLY A 251 19.33 7.30 5.82
N LYS A 252 18.07 7.53 5.51
CA LYS A 252 16.97 6.71 6.02
C LYS A 252 16.92 5.37 5.29
N ILE A 253 17.12 4.28 6.02
CA ILE A 253 17.06 2.90 5.51
C ILE A 253 15.99 2.14 6.27
N LEU A 254 15.04 1.54 5.55
CA LEU A 254 14.06 0.66 6.13
C LEU A 254 14.45 -0.80 5.92
N ILE A 255 14.16 -1.64 6.93
CA ILE A 255 14.21 -3.10 6.83
C ILE A 255 12.83 -3.64 7.19
N GLY A 256 12.26 -4.44 6.33
CA GLY A 256 10.92 -4.97 6.57
C GLY A 256 10.39 -5.90 5.51
N ALA A 257 9.36 -6.58 5.89
CA ALA A 257 8.61 -6.46 7.16
C ALA A 257 8.26 -7.83 7.73
N THR A 258 7.93 -7.87 9.03
CA THR A 258 7.38 -9.09 9.63
C THR A 258 5.96 -9.39 9.13
N HIS A 259 5.51 -10.64 9.33
CA HIS A 259 4.16 -11.12 9.03
C HIS A 259 3.63 -11.86 10.25
N GLU A 260 2.83 -11.17 11.09
CA GLU A 260 2.36 -11.69 12.36
C GLU A 260 0.83 -11.84 12.32
N ASN A 261 0.35 -13.08 12.20
CA ASN A 261 -1.10 -13.36 12.12
C ASN A 261 -1.80 -13.21 13.47
N GLU A 262 -1.07 -13.40 14.57
CA GLU A 262 -1.55 -13.20 15.93
C GLU A 262 -1.25 -11.76 16.38
N GLY A 263 -2.04 -11.24 17.31
CA GLY A 263 -1.85 -9.88 17.82
C GLY A 263 -2.12 -8.76 16.81
N GLY A 264 -2.93 -9.00 15.77
CA GLY A 264 -3.11 -8.12 14.61
C GLY A 264 -3.45 -6.65 14.89
N TRP A 265 -4.01 -6.33 16.07
CA TRP A 265 -4.36 -4.96 16.49
C TRP A 265 -3.34 -4.34 17.47
N ASP A 266 -2.39 -5.12 17.95
CA ASP A 266 -1.34 -4.62 18.82
C ASP A 266 -0.25 -3.92 17.99
N LEU A 267 -0.18 -2.61 18.10
CA LEU A 267 0.82 -1.78 17.43
C LEU A 267 2.11 -1.58 18.24
N SER A 268 2.28 -2.29 19.35
CA SER A 268 3.50 -2.23 20.15
C SER A 268 4.66 -2.90 19.40
N PRO A 269 5.84 -2.27 19.31
CA PRO A 269 7.02 -2.91 18.74
C PRO A 269 7.54 -4.03 19.63
N THR A 270 8.21 -5.03 19.05
CA THR A 270 8.77 -6.16 19.79
C THR A 270 10.24 -6.38 19.49
N GLU A 271 11.02 -6.75 20.50
CA GLU A 271 12.42 -7.13 20.35
C GLU A 271 12.58 -8.35 19.39
N ALA A 272 11.63 -9.28 19.45
CA ALA A 272 11.63 -10.44 18.54
C ALA A 272 11.59 -10.03 17.05
N ALA A 273 10.83 -8.99 16.71
CA ALA A 273 10.78 -8.45 15.34
C ALA A 273 12.12 -7.82 14.95
N TYR A 274 12.78 -7.10 15.87
CA TYR A 274 14.12 -6.56 15.62
C TYR A 274 15.11 -7.69 15.29
N GLN A 275 15.19 -8.69 16.17
CA GLN A 275 16.12 -9.83 15.99
C GLN A 275 15.82 -10.60 14.71
N GLN A 276 14.55 -10.84 14.39
CA GLN A 276 14.14 -11.52 13.16
C GLN A 276 14.59 -10.75 11.91
N LEU A 277 14.31 -9.45 11.85
CA LEU A 277 14.64 -8.63 10.68
C LEU A 277 16.15 -8.48 10.50
N MET A 278 16.89 -8.22 11.58
CA MET A 278 18.33 -8.09 11.53
C MET A 278 19.02 -9.40 11.14
N SER A 279 18.60 -10.53 11.71
CA SER A 279 19.18 -11.84 11.37
C SER A 279 18.96 -12.22 9.90
N LYS A 280 17.74 -11.96 9.35
CA LYS A 280 17.43 -12.24 7.94
C LYS A 280 18.23 -11.35 6.98
N THR A 281 18.59 -10.13 7.40
CA THR A 281 19.30 -9.16 6.57
C THR A 281 20.82 -9.32 6.65
N ALA A 282 21.36 -9.74 7.79
CA ALA A 282 22.78 -9.75 8.09
C ALA A 282 23.65 -10.47 7.03
N GLY A 283 23.17 -11.59 6.47
CA GLY A 283 23.88 -12.35 5.44
C GLY A 283 24.04 -11.63 4.10
N PHE A 284 23.31 -10.54 3.88
CA PHE A 284 23.37 -9.75 2.64
C PHE A 284 24.17 -8.45 2.81
N LEU A 285 24.42 -8.01 4.04
CA LEU A 285 25.13 -6.77 4.31
C LEU A 285 26.64 -6.94 4.16
N ASN A 286 27.29 -5.90 3.66
CA ASN A 286 28.74 -5.82 3.60
C ASN A 286 29.33 -5.72 5.02
N ASN A 287 28.74 -4.86 5.84
CA ASN A 287 29.06 -4.74 7.25
C ASN A 287 27.76 -4.59 8.08
N PRO A 288 27.28 -5.64 8.74
CA PRO A 288 26.07 -5.57 9.56
C PRO A 288 26.16 -4.55 10.70
N ALA A 289 27.39 -4.19 11.16
CA ALA A 289 27.57 -3.22 12.21
C ALA A 289 27.07 -1.82 11.81
N ASP A 290 27.12 -1.45 10.54
CA ASP A 290 26.72 -0.12 10.06
C ASP A 290 25.26 0.21 10.41
N LEU A 291 24.39 -0.80 10.40
CA LEU A 291 23.00 -0.63 10.81
C LEU A 291 22.83 -0.76 12.33
N SER A 292 23.52 -1.73 12.98
CA SER A 292 23.35 -1.99 14.40
C SER A 292 23.81 -0.85 15.32
N ILE A 293 24.75 0.00 14.86
CA ILE A 293 25.19 1.20 15.59
C ILE A 293 24.34 2.45 15.25
N SER A 294 23.51 2.40 14.20
CA SER A 294 22.71 3.54 13.79
C SER A 294 21.46 3.69 14.66
N PRO A 295 21.03 4.92 14.98
CA PRO A 295 19.74 5.14 15.63
C PRO A 295 18.59 4.53 14.82
N TYR A 296 17.64 3.89 15.48
CA TYR A 296 16.50 3.30 14.81
C TYR A 296 15.18 3.50 15.59
N HIS A 297 14.09 3.33 14.87
CA HIS A 297 12.75 3.22 15.44
C HIS A 297 11.90 2.22 14.64
N PHE A 298 10.80 1.77 15.22
CA PHE A 298 9.86 0.90 14.54
C PHE A 298 8.78 1.68 13.81
N ARG A 299 8.32 1.12 12.68
CA ARG A 299 7.00 1.38 12.12
C ARG A 299 6.18 0.10 12.29
N VAL A 300 5.02 0.21 12.92
CA VAL A 300 4.12 -0.93 13.17
C VAL A 300 2.76 -0.61 12.59
N GLY A 301 2.18 -1.57 11.87
CA GLY A 301 0.86 -1.39 11.27
C GLY A 301 0.12 -2.70 11.08
N THR A 302 -1.19 -2.59 10.88
CA THR A 302 -2.08 -3.74 10.70
C THR A 302 -2.56 -3.79 9.25
N ARG A 303 -2.16 -4.84 8.53
CA ARG A 303 -2.64 -5.13 7.18
C ARG A 303 -4.05 -5.72 7.23
N ALA A 304 -4.81 -5.52 6.16
CA ALA A 304 -6.09 -6.18 5.93
C ALA A 304 -5.92 -7.31 4.90
N TYR A 305 -6.21 -8.54 5.27
CA TYR A 305 -6.20 -9.69 4.37
C TYR A 305 -7.57 -10.34 4.28
N THR A 306 -7.96 -10.76 3.08
CA THR A 306 -9.02 -11.73 2.85
C THR A 306 -8.49 -13.16 3.04
N SER A 307 -9.38 -14.13 3.14
CA SER A 307 -9.02 -15.56 3.25
C SER A 307 -8.20 -16.07 2.04
N ASP A 308 -8.41 -15.49 0.85
CA ASP A 308 -7.71 -15.85 -0.39
C ASP A 308 -6.61 -14.85 -0.80
N PHE A 309 -6.28 -13.89 0.08
CA PHE A 309 -5.25 -12.88 -0.13
C PHE A 309 -5.48 -11.97 -1.35
N ALA A 310 -6.73 -11.80 -1.77
CA ALA A 310 -7.11 -10.93 -2.88
C ALA A 310 -7.85 -9.68 -2.38
N PRO A 311 -7.52 -8.48 -2.90
CA PRO A 311 -8.30 -7.29 -2.62
C PRO A 311 -9.67 -7.32 -3.29
N PHE A 312 -10.59 -6.53 -2.75
CA PHE A 312 -11.88 -6.28 -3.36
C PHE A 312 -12.28 -4.81 -3.20
N PHE A 313 -13.09 -4.31 -4.13
CA PHE A 313 -13.57 -2.94 -4.13
C PHE A 313 -14.81 -2.78 -5.01
N GLY A 314 -15.72 -1.84 -4.66
CA GLY A 314 -16.89 -1.50 -5.45
C GLY A 314 -18.18 -1.47 -4.65
N PRO A 315 -19.36 -1.42 -5.35
CA PRO A 315 -20.68 -1.40 -4.72
C PRO A 315 -20.95 -2.67 -3.91
N VAL A 316 -21.47 -2.50 -2.69
CA VAL A 316 -21.82 -3.61 -1.80
C VAL A 316 -23.21 -4.15 -2.17
N LEU A 317 -23.28 -5.41 -2.61
CA LEU A 317 -24.54 -6.11 -2.94
C LEU A 317 -25.48 -5.31 -3.84
N GLN A 318 -24.94 -4.63 -4.85
CA GLN A 318 -25.66 -3.77 -5.79
C GLN A 318 -26.28 -2.50 -5.16
N ASP A 319 -25.96 -2.15 -3.91
CA ASP A 319 -26.28 -0.85 -3.33
C ASP A 319 -25.25 0.19 -3.78
N GLU A 320 -25.60 0.99 -4.77
CA GLU A 320 -24.73 2.04 -5.32
C GLU A 320 -24.45 3.17 -4.32
N SER A 321 -25.24 3.26 -3.25
CA SER A 321 -25.02 4.22 -2.16
C SER A 321 -23.98 3.75 -1.14
N LEU A 322 -23.57 2.46 -1.19
CA LEU A 322 -22.58 1.86 -0.30
C LEU A 322 -21.45 1.22 -1.09
N LEU A 323 -20.27 1.81 -1.04
CA LEU A 323 -19.05 1.23 -1.60
C LEU A 323 -18.11 0.74 -0.51
N ALA A 324 -17.38 -0.32 -0.78
CA ALA A 324 -16.35 -0.82 0.13
C ALA A 324 -15.09 -1.23 -0.63
N ALA A 325 -13.92 -1.07 0.01
CA ALA A 325 -12.65 -1.57 -0.51
C ALA A 325 -11.73 -1.97 0.64
N SER A 326 -11.14 -3.17 0.54
CA SER A 326 -10.19 -3.69 1.53
C SER A 326 -9.40 -4.91 0.98
N GLY A 327 -8.69 -5.62 1.86
CA GLY A 327 -8.00 -6.86 1.51
C GLY A 327 -6.67 -6.69 0.78
N LEU A 328 -6.06 -5.50 0.77
CA LEU A 328 -4.85 -5.21 -0.01
C LEU A 328 -3.61 -5.97 0.49
N GLY A 329 -3.58 -6.39 1.74
CA GLY A 329 -2.45 -7.11 2.32
C GLY A 329 -1.12 -6.36 2.19
N SER A 330 -0.09 -7.03 1.68
CA SER A 330 1.24 -6.45 1.45
C SER A 330 1.36 -5.64 0.15
N SER A 331 0.37 -5.69 -0.75
CA SER A 331 0.42 -4.97 -2.04
C SER A 331 -0.23 -3.59 -2.03
N GLY A 332 -0.62 -3.11 -0.84
CA GLY A 332 -1.46 -1.92 -0.68
C GLY A 332 -0.89 -0.65 -1.31
N LEU A 333 0.42 -0.41 -1.24
CA LEU A 333 1.00 0.80 -1.82
C LEU A 333 1.05 0.75 -3.35
N THR A 334 1.11 -0.43 -3.95
CA THR A 334 1.04 -0.60 -5.41
C THR A 334 -0.39 -0.51 -5.92
N THR A 335 -1.34 -1.20 -5.25
CA THR A 335 -2.72 -1.35 -5.75
C THR A 335 -3.67 -0.28 -5.24
N GLY A 336 -3.43 0.24 -4.03
CA GLY A 336 -4.35 1.15 -3.34
C GLY A 336 -4.59 2.48 -4.05
N PRO A 337 -3.56 3.18 -4.58
CA PRO A 337 -3.77 4.40 -5.35
C PRO A 337 -4.65 4.16 -6.59
N TYR A 338 -4.42 3.06 -7.29
CA TYR A 338 -5.19 2.73 -8.48
C TYR A 338 -6.65 2.36 -8.14
N ILE A 339 -6.88 1.61 -7.06
CA ILE A 339 -8.25 1.35 -6.55
C ILE A 339 -8.95 2.64 -6.17
N GLY A 340 -8.26 3.56 -5.48
CA GLY A 340 -8.83 4.87 -5.13
C GLY A 340 -9.22 5.69 -6.36
N TYR A 341 -8.39 5.66 -7.41
CA TYR A 341 -8.68 6.27 -8.70
C TYR A 341 -9.89 5.61 -9.39
N LEU A 342 -9.95 4.28 -9.46
CA LEU A 342 -11.08 3.56 -10.06
C LEU A 342 -12.42 3.84 -9.35
N LEU A 343 -12.41 3.92 -8.02
CA LEU A 343 -13.60 4.30 -7.24
C LEU A 343 -14.01 5.75 -7.53
N ALA A 344 -13.06 6.67 -7.72
CA ALA A 344 -13.36 8.04 -8.14
C ALA A 344 -13.95 8.09 -9.55
N GLU A 345 -13.41 7.34 -10.50
CA GLU A 345 -13.96 7.24 -11.86
C GLU A 345 -15.39 6.70 -11.86
N TYR A 346 -15.67 5.70 -11.02
CA TYR A 346 -17.03 5.19 -10.86
C TYR A 346 -17.98 6.28 -10.36
N LEU A 347 -17.60 7.01 -9.32
CA LEU A 347 -18.44 8.08 -8.76
C LEU A 347 -18.63 9.24 -9.74
N ASN A 348 -17.57 9.65 -10.42
CA ASN A 348 -17.59 10.79 -11.34
C ASN A 348 -18.35 10.50 -12.63
N ASN A 349 -18.23 9.28 -13.18
CA ASN A 349 -18.57 8.93 -14.54
C ASN A 349 -19.50 7.69 -14.68
N GLY A 350 -19.79 6.98 -13.57
CA GLY A 350 -20.61 5.77 -13.56
C GLY A 350 -19.97 4.53 -14.21
N LYS A 351 -18.67 4.59 -14.56
CA LYS A 351 -17.97 3.49 -15.23
C LYS A 351 -17.21 2.64 -14.22
N PHE A 352 -17.55 1.35 -14.17
CA PHE A 352 -16.92 0.42 -13.24
C PHE A 352 -16.84 -0.99 -13.84
N ASP A 353 -15.73 -1.28 -14.51
CA ASP A 353 -15.39 -2.62 -14.96
C ASP A 353 -14.22 -3.16 -14.11
N THR A 354 -14.53 -4.04 -13.18
CA THR A 354 -13.57 -4.61 -12.22
C THR A 354 -13.48 -6.12 -12.26
N ASP A 355 -14.26 -6.78 -13.09
CA ASP A 355 -14.36 -8.24 -13.12
C ASP A 355 -13.05 -8.94 -13.45
N HIS A 356 -12.15 -8.25 -14.13
CA HIS A 356 -10.83 -8.76 -14.45
C HIS A 356 -9.79 -8.54 -13.33
N TYR A 357 -10.11 -7.72 -12.31
CA TYR A 357 -9.22 -7.44 -11.16
C TYR A 357 -9.57 -8.26 -9.91
N GLN A 358 -10.82 -8.66 -9.76
CA GLN A 358 -11.31 -9.27 -8.53
C GLN A 358 -12.39 -10.34 -8.78
N LYS A 359 -12.67 -11.12 -7.75
CA LYS A 359 -13.90 -11.93 -7.68
C LYS A 359 -15.08 -11.02 -7.37
N PRO A 360 -16.35 -11.44 -7.61
CA PRO A 360 -17.51 -10.68 -7.19
C PRO A 360 -17.42 -10.30 -5.70
N ILE A 361 -17.78 -9.07 -5.37
CA ILE A 361 -17.70 -8.55 -3.99
C ILE A 361 -18.51 -9.38 -3.00
N THR A 362 -19.54 -10.06 -3.47
CA THR A 362 -20.36 -11.03 -2.70
C THR A 362 -19.55 -12.22 -2.18
N THR A 363 -18.37 -12.47 -2.71
CA THR A 363 -17.42 -13.46 -2.16
C THR A 363 -16.92 -13.03 -0.79
N TYR A 364 -16.76 -11.73 -0.57
CA TYR A 364 -16.11 -11.14 0.59
C TYR A 364 -17.06 -10.43 1.54
N ILE A 365 -18.20 -9.91 1.04
CA ILE A 365 -19.20 -9.22 1.86
C ILE A 365 -20.55 -9.92 1.70
N LYS A 366 -21.21 -10.23 2.83
CA LYS A 366 -22.52 -10.89 2.91
C LYS A 366 -23.42 -10.12 3.89
N LYS A 367 -24.74 -10.23 3.71
CA LYS A 367 -25.69 -9.81 4.75
C LYS A 367 -25.48 -10.68 6.00
N ALA A 368 -25.50 -10.05 7.19
CA ALA A 368 -25.41 -10.74 8.48
C ALA A 368 -26.63 -11.62 8.75
#